data_7f6606a87ae40e5fc5272bc83eefb690
#
_entry.id   7f6606a87ae40e5fc5272bc83eefb690
#
_cell.length_a   1.000
_cell.length_b   1.000
_cell.length_c   1.000
_cell.angle_alpha   90.00
_cell.angle_beta   90.00
_cell.angle_gamma   90.00
#
_symmetry.space_group_name_H-M   'P 1'
#
loop_
_entity.id
_entity.type
_entity.pdbx_description
1 polymer ?
#
loop_
_entity_poly.entity_id
_entity_poly.type
_entity_poly.pdbx_seq_one_letter_code
_entity_poly.pdbx_strand_id
1 'polypeptide(L)'
;MTFNEFREIGNVYLYKSKAKNLGVLKILNLFVSFTALITLTIYYGFPHTVHGDVNMMNVMRYSFGFYVSHYLIKFIYDFHPWEYVKKTWFEGFVMFILIIEGASHIITGELLFVPLLEKLSISSGEDISLIFIQGYFFIVIIAELTRKGSVIPKIKMHPAVIFILSFLGIITVGTILLMMPEMTSSGNGMNALDAFFTSTSASCVTGLMVEDAMHFFTFKGQIVILALIQLGGLNVIAFASVLALAARFGVSVSQHDVIEDFVYQDNFLSGKGTLGRVVIWCLVIEALGAIALGVVWSSEIPFSGLGDRVFSSIFHSVSAFNNAGISLFTDGFTHPWVSTNWLAHWVITALVFVGTLGTVALFDIFDPARLRSRLIYPWKTIGFATKIALYFSLILVVFGSVAFAILEWNGVLSGMSGFGKFTTSVFQSVTRTSGFNSVNISSVGLPMIFIFIALMFIGGSSSSTGGGIKTSTFSVILSDVWRTVRGFDHVQLFKRTINPTLRSRAYSVLMFFILGNMIFLFLLTITEASLLAKGEYSFIDLAFEQISAMGTVGLSTGLTPLLTPAGKLIILISMFIGRVGTLTVAFAIGGNLIETHFKYPEGHTMIG
;
A
#
# COMPACT_ATOMS: atom_id res chain seq x y z
N MET A 1 -55.03 -23.34 19.53
CA MET A 1 -53.56 -23.26 19.33
C MET A 1 -53.07 -22.09 20.15
N THR A 2 -52.28 -22.32 21.16
CA THR A 2 -51.71 -21.26 21.99
C THR A 2 -50.56 -20.61 21.26
N PHE A 3 -50.24 -19.35 21.57
CA PHE A 3 -49.11 -18.62 20.96
C PHE A 3 -47.80 -19.38 21.11
N ASN A 4 -47.61 -20.11 22.19
CA ASN A 4 -46.43 -20.94 22.45
C ASN A 4 -46.36 -22.16 21.52
N GLU A 5 -47.46 -22.84 21.23
CA GLU A 5 -47.51 -23.96 20.28
C GLU A 5 -47.20 -23.50 18.86
N PHE A 6 -47.69 -22.32 18.44
CA PHE A 6 -47.37 -21.74 17.15
C PHE A 6 -45.88 -21.40 17.03
N ARG A 7 -45.29 -20.85 18.10
CA ARG A 7 -43.86 -20.54 18.17
C ARG A 7 -42.98 -21.80 18.16
N GLU A 8 -43.37 -22.88 18.83
CA GLU A 8 -42.64 -24.15 18.79
C GLU A 8 -42.67 -24.80 17.41
N ILE A 9 -43.81 -24.84 16.74
CA ILE A 9 -43.94 -25.38 15.38
C ILE A 9 -43.10 -24.55 14.41
N GLY A 10 -43.12 -23.21 14.53
CA GLY A 10 -42.29 -22.31 13.76
C GLY A 10 -40.78 -22.56 13.96
N ASN A 11 -40.36 -22.74 15.22
CA ASN A 11 -38.96 -23.03 15.54
C ASN A 11 -38.47 -24.37 15.00
N VAL A 12 -39.32 -25.43 15.08
CA VAL A 12 -38.99 -26.76 14.53
C VAL A 12 -38.88 -26.72 13.00
N TYR A 13 -39.78 -26.01 12.33
CA TYR A 13 -39.73 -25.83 10.88
C TYR A 13 -38.50 -25.04 10.45
N LEU A 14 -38.18 -23.93 11.11
CA LEU A 14 -36.99 -23.13 10.90
C LEU A 14 -35.72 -23.95 11.12
N TYR A 15 -35.67 -24.78 12.18
CA TYR A 15 -34.52 -25.63 12.44
C TYR A 15 -34.30 -26.67 11.34
N LYS A 16 -35.33 -27.38 10.90
CA LYS A 16 -35.24 -28.40 9.82
C LYS A 16 -34.84 -27.82 8.48
N SER A 17 -35.32 -26.60 8.14
CA SER A 17 -35.05 -25.95 6.86
C SER A 17 -33.74 -25.12 6.85
N LYS A 18 -33.20 -24.79 8.03
CA LYS A 18 -32.07 -23.88 8.20
C LYS A 18 -30.86 -24.25 7.33
N ALA A 19 -30.39 -25.50 7.43
CA ALA A 19 -29.19 -25.94 6.73
C ALA A 19 -29.32 -25.86 5.19
N LYS A 20 -30.50 -26.29 4.69
CA LYS A 20 -30.79 -26.29 3.24
C LYS A 20 -30.96 -24.86 2.72
N ASN A 21 -31.78 -24.04 3.37
CA ASN A 21 -32.10 -22.69 2.91
C ASN A 21 -30.89 -21.74 3.03
N LEU A 22 -30.12 -21.79 4.12
CA LEU A 22 -28.89 -21.02 4.25
C LEU A 22 -27.81 -21.49 3.26
N GLY A 23 -27.78 -22.79 2.90
CA GLY A 23 -26.89 -23.30 1.86
C GLY A 23 -27.21 -22.74 0.46
N VAL A 24 -28.49 -22.77 0.07
CA VAL A 24 -28.97 -22.19 -1.19
C VAL A 24 -28.74 -20.66 -1.20
N LEU A 25 -29.10 -20.00 -0.12
CA LEU A 25 -28.91 -18.55 0.03
C LEU A 25 -27.45 -18.15 -0.12
N LYS A 26 -26.53 -18.99 0.37
CA LYS A 26 -25.08 -18.77 0.24
C LYS A 26 -24.61 -18.83 -1.22
N ILE A 27 -25.13 -19.77 -2.01
CA ILE A 27 -24.80 -19.89 -3.43
C ILE A 27 -25.40 -18.72 -4.22
N LEU A 28 -26.68 -18.38 -3.96
CA LEU A 28 -27.33 -17.23 -4.59
C LEU A 28 -26.60 -15.93 -4.25
N ASN A 29 -26.18 -15.73 -3.00
CA ASN A 29 -25.41 -14.56 -2.60
C ASN A 29 -24.09 -14.43 -3.37
N LEU A 30 -23.38 -15.54 -3.60
CA LEU A 30 -22.18 -15.53 -4.42
C LEU A 30 -22.47 -15.09 -5.85
N PHE A 31 -23.52 -15.64 -6.46
CA PHE A 31 -23.90 -15.33 -7.82
C PHE A 31 -24.33 -13.86 -7.97
N VAL A 32 -25.21 -13.38 -7.10
CA VAL A 32 -25.67 -11.98 -7.09
C VAL A 32 -24.50 -11.02 -6.85
N SER A 33 -23.58 -11.37 -5.91
CA SER A 33 -22.38 -10.54 -5.66
C SER A 33 -21.48 -10.45 -6.89
N PHE A 34 -21.29 -11.56 -7.60
CA PHE A 34 -20.47 -11.58 -8.82
C PHE A 34 -21.13 -10.79 -9.95
N THR A 35 -22.45 -10.95 -10.14
CA THR A 35 -23.21 -10.20 -11.13
C THR A 35 -23.19 -8.70 -10.81
N ALA A 36 -23.41 -8.31 -9.56
CA ALA A 36 -23.35 -6.92 -9.12
C ALA A 36 -21.97 -6.30 -9.34
N LEU A 37 -20.89 -7.04 -9.05
CA LEU A 37 -19.52 -6.58 -9.26
C LEU A 37 -19.23 -6.36 -10.76
N ILE A 38 -19.62 -7.30 -11.63
CA ILE A 38 -19.46 -7.15 -13.09
C ILE A 38 -20.25 -5.95 -13.59
N THR A 39 -21.53 -5.83 -13.20
CA THR A 39 -22.39 -4.73 -13.63
C THR A 39 -21.81 -3.39 -13.19
N LEU A 40 -21.31 -3.29 -11.97
CA LEU A 40 -20.63 -2.11 -11.45
C LEU A 40 -19.38 -1.76 -12.27
N THR A 41 -18.54 -2.77 -12.54
CA THR A 41 -17.33 -2.60 -13.32
C THR A 41 -17.62 -2.11 -14.73
N ILE A 42 -18.68 -2.63 -15.37
CA ILE A 42 -19.12 -2.19 -16.70
C ILE A 42 -19.69 -0.77 -16.61
N TYR A 43 -20.52 -0.48 -15.61
CA TYR A 43 -21.14 0.83 -15.42
C TYR A 43 -20.13 1.97 -15.25
N TYR A 44 -19.05 1.76 -14.54
CA TYR A 44 -18.02 2.81 -14.36
C TYR A 44 -16.92 2.79 -15.40
N GLY A 45 -16.73 1.67 -16.07
CA GLY A 45 -15.59 1.48 -16.95
C GLY A 45 -15.85 1.82 -18.42
N PHE A 46 -17.11 1.79 -18.86
CA PHE A 46 -17.47 1.96 -20.27
C PHE A 46 -18.50 3.06 -20.49
N PRO A 47 -18.44 3.78 -21.61
CA PRO A 47 -19.48 4.74 -21.97
C PRO A 47 -20.80 4.02 -22.28
N HIS A 48 -21.92 4.57 -21.84
CA HIS A 48 -23.23 3.93 -21.97
C HIS A 48 -24.21 4.73 -22.81
N THR A 49 -25.20 4.01 -23.32
CA THR A 49 -26.43 4.60 -23.86
C THR A 49 -27.47 4.74 -22.74
N VAL A 50 -28.37 5.71 -22.85
CA VAL A 50 -29.45 5.96 -21.86
C VAL A 50 -30.24 4.69 -21.49
N HIS A 51 -30.48 3.79 -22.46
CA HIS A 51 -31.14 2.49 -22.20
C HIS A 51 -30.24 1.50 -21.44
N GLY A 52 -28.92 1.56 -21.68
CA GLY A 52 -27.94 0.75 -20.96
C GLY A 52 -27.89 1.12 -19.48
N ASP A 53 -27.92 2.42 -19.18
CA ASP A 53 -27.89 2.95 -17.81
C ASP A 53 -29.07 2.45 -16.99
N VAL A 54 -30.29 2.54 -17.56
CA VAL A 54 -31.50 2.08 -16.85
C VAL A 54 -31.44 0.58 -16.56
N ASN A 55 -30.95 -0.24 -17.48
CA ASN A 55 -30.84 -1.69 -17.27
C ASN A 55 -29.82 -2.04 -16.21
N MET A 56 -28.64 -1.42 -16.24
CA MET A 56 -27.59 -1.65 -15.24
C MET A 56 -28.01 -1.16 -13.86
N MET A 57 -28.68 -0.01 -13.79
CA MET A 57 -29.24 0.53 -12.54
C MET A 57 -30.29 -0.43 -11.96
N ASN A 58 -31.14 -1.02 -12.78
CA ASN A 58 -32.13 -2.02 -12.35
C ASN A 58 -31.44 -3.28 -11.79
N VAL A 59 -30.40 -3.80 -12.45
CA VAL A 59 -29.64 -4.95 -11.91
C VAL A 59 -29.04 -4.61 -10.54
N MET A 60 -28.50 -3.42 -10.36
CA MET A 60 -27.98 -2.98 -9.06
C MET A 60 -29.10 -2.88 -8.02
N ARG A 61 -30.26 -2.28 -8.35
CA ARG A 61 -31.42 -2.19 -7.44
C ARG A 61 -31.95 -3.56 -7.02
N TYR A 62 -32.03 -4.51 -7.95
CA TYR A 62 -32.43 -5.90 -7.62
C TYR A 62 -31.41 -6.61 -6.71
N SER A 63 -30.12 -6.35 -6.95
CA SER A 63 -29.06 -6.86 -6.08
C SER A 63 -29.20 -6.30 -4.66
N PHE A 64 -29.57 -5.03 -4.50
CA PHE A 64 -29.86 -4.42 -3.19
C PHE A 64 -31.04 -5.10 -2.50
N GLY A 65 -32.15 -5.24 -3.19
CA GLY A 65 -33.32 -5.96 -2.66
C GLY A 65 -32.97 -7.38 -2.21
N PHE A 66 -32.12 -8.06 -2.96
CA PHE A 66 -31.63 -9.39 -2.59
C PHE A 66 -30.80 -9.35 -1.31
N TYR A 67 -29.89 -8.40 -1.13
CA TYR A 67 -29.04 -8.34 0.08
C TYR A 67 -29.83 -8.00 1.32
N VAL A 68 -30.79 -7.07 1.24
CA VAL A 68 -31.71 -6.77 2.32
C VAL A 68 -32.50 -8.04 2.70
N SER A 69 -33.05 -8.74 1.71
CA SER A 69 -33.77 -10.00 1.93
C SER A 69 -32.88 -11.08 2.53
N HIS A 70 -31.64 -11.20 2.06
CA HIS A 70 -30.64 -12.12 2.58
C HIS A 70 -30.30 -11.86 4.05
N TYR A 71 -30.13 -10.58 4.43
CA TYR A 71 -29.89 -10.20 5.82
C TYR A 71 -31.09 -10.51 6.71
N LEU A 72 -32.31 -10.18 6.27
CA LEU A 72 -33.54 -10.45 6.99
C LEU A 72 -33.77 -11.96 7.16
N ILE A 73 -33.53 -12.76 6.12
CA ILE A 73 -33.64 -14.21 6.20
C ILE A 73 -32.63 -14.77 7.22
N LYS A 74 -31.38 -14.32 7.20
CA LYS A 74 -30.38 -14.73 8.21
C LYS A 74 -30.80 -14.34 9.62
N PHE A 75 -31.35 -13.14 9.80
CA PHE A 75 -31.86 -12.67 11.08
C PHE A 75 -33.01 -13.57 11.60
N ILE A 76 -33.95 -13.97 10.74
CA ILE A 76 -35.06 -14.87 11.11
C ILE A 76 -34.57 -16.27 11.48
N TYR A 77 -33.55 -16.79 10.77
CA TYR A 77 -32.97 -18.12 11.03
C TYR A 77 -31.99 -18.15 12.20
N ASP A 78 -31.65 -17.01 12.82
CA ASP A 78 -30.79 -16.96 14.00
C ASP A 78 -31.64 -17.09 15.29
N PHE A 79 -31.26 -18.04 16.19
CA PHE A 79 -31.95 -18.26 17.44
C PHE A 79 -31.75 -17.13 18.46
N HIS A 80 -30.67 -16.33 18.27
CA HIS A 80 -30.36 -15.18 19.12
C HIS A 80 -30.27 -13.91 18.28
N PRO A 81 -31.40 -13.37 17.76
CA PRO A 81 -31.41 -12.26 16.80
C PRO A 81 -30.70 -11.00 17.34
N TRP A 82 -30.80 -10.71 18.64
CA TRP A 82 -30.10 -9.58 19.26
C TRP A 82 -28.56 -9.74 19.29
N GLU A 83 -28.07 -10.96 19.52
CA GLU A 83 -26.64 -11.23 19.46
C GLU A 83 -26.14 -11.18 18.01
N TYR A 84 -26.94 -11.64 17.07
CA TYR A 84 -26.65 -11.53 15.64
C TYR A 84 -26.51 -10.07 15.23
N VAL A 85 -27.47 -9.20 15.57
CA VAL A 85 -27.39 -7.75 15.28
C VAL A 85 -26.18 -7.11 15.96
N LYS A 86 -25.88 -7.45 17.22
CA LYS A 86 -24.67 -6.94 17.91
C LYS A 86 -23.36 -7.37 17.22
N LYS A 87 -23.29 -8.60 16.72
CA LYS A 87 -22.12 -9.10 15.97
C LYS A 87 -22.00 -8.51 14.58
N THR A 88 -23.13 -8.18 13.95
CA THR A 88 -23.22 -7.64 12.59
C THR A 88 -23.77 -6.21 12.58
N TRP A 89 -23.50 -5.43 13.64
CA TRP A 89 -24.08 -4.09 13.81
C TRP A 89 -23.86 -3.17 12.61
N PHE A 90 -22.69 -3.25 12.00
CA PHE A 90 -22.34 -2.45 10.83
C PHE A 90 -23.16 -2.89 9.60
N GLU A 91 -23.25 -4.20 9.33
CA GLU A 91 -24.09 -4.75 8.25
C GLU A 91 -25.57 -4.37 8.48
N GLY A 92 -26.05 -4.52 9.73
CA GLY A 92 -27.41 -4.16 10.13
C GLY A 92 -27.71 -2.66 9.92
N PHE A 93 -26.77 -1.80 10.30
CA PHE A 93 -26.90 -0.36 10.11
C PHE A 93 -27.01 0.03 8.63
N VAL A 94 -26.18 -0.56 7.78
CA VAL A 94 -26.23 -0.27 6.35
C VAL A 94 -27.48 -0.86 5.69
N MET A 95 -27.90 -2.07 6.08
CA MET A 95 -29.19 -2.61 5.61
C MET A 95 -30.36 -1.73 6.03
N PHE A 96 -30.33 -1.15 7.22
CA PHE A 96 -31.33 -0.20 7.69
C PHE A 96 -31.35 1.07 6.81
N ILE A 97 -30.19 1.61 6.48
CA ILE A 97 -30.08 2.75 5.55
C ILE A 97 -30.69 2.39 4.18
N LEU A 98 -30.32 1.22 3.62
CA LEU A 98 -30.85 0.78 2.33
C LEU A 98 -32.38 0.59 2.32
N ILE A 99 -32.94 0.12 3.45
CA ILE A 99 -34.40 0.01 3.59
C ILE A 99 -35.05 1.39 3.59
N ILE A 100 -34.48 2.36 4.30
CA ILE A 100 -34.99 3.73 4.36
C ILE A 100 -34.91 4.38 2.96
N GLU A 101 -33.78 4.24 2.28
CA GLU A 101 -33.53 4.78 0.95
C GLU A 101 -34.48 4.16 -0.09
N GLY A 102 -34.64 2.82 -0.04
CA GLY A 102 -35.58 2.13 -0.91
C GLY A 102 -37.03 2.52 -0.64
N ALA A 103 -37.43 2.71 0.61
CA ALA A 103 -38.77 3.18 0.99
C ALA A 103 -39.01 4.63 0.55
N SER A 104 -38.03 5.51 0.73
CA SER A 104 -38.08 6.90 0.24
C SER A 104 -38.27 6.94 -1.27
N HIS A 105 -37.47 6.20 -2.02
CA HIS A 105 -37.58 6.14 -3.47
C HIS A 105 -38.95 5.62 -3.97
N ILE A 106 -39.56 4.67 -3.26
CA ILE A 106 -40.91 4.18 -3.60
C ILE A 106 -41.98 5.23 -3.30
N ILE A 107 -41.82 6.03 -2.22
CA ILE A 107 -42.84 6.98 -1.75
C ILE A 107 -42.71 8.33 -2.44
N THR A 108 -41.48 8.86 -2.60
CA THR A 108 -41.22 10.22 -3.08
C THR A 108 -40.67 10.26 -4.51
N GLY A 109 -40.23 9.12 -5.06
CA GLY A 109 -39.50 9.07 -6.33
C GLY A 109 -38.03 9.50 -6.25
N GLU A 110 -37.59 10.05 -5.12
CA GLU A 110 -36.24 10.57 -4.90
C GLU A 110 -35.51 9.82 -3.78
N LEU A 111 -34.18 9.77 -3.88
CA LEU A 111 -33.32 9.23 -2.84
C LEU A 111 -33.16 10.27 -1.73
N LEU A 112 -33.27 9.87 -0.47
CA LEU A 112 -33.31 10.76 0.69
C LEU A 112 -31.95 11.45 0.95
N PHE A 113 -30.84 10.81 0.57
CA PHE A 113 -29.49 11.36 0.73
C PHE A 113 -29.09 12.38 -0.34
N VAL A 114 -29.73 12.40 -1.51
CA VAL A 114 -29.41 13.34 -2.61
C VAL A 114 -29.56 14.80 -2.16
N PRO A 115 -30.71 15.25 -1.61
CA PRO A 115 -30.85 16.62 -1.18
C PRO A 115 -29.96 16.99 0.02
N LEU A 116 -29.50 16.01 0.80
CA LEU A 116 -28.56 16.25 1.91
C LEU A 116 -27.13 16.52 1.39
N LEU A 117 -26.73 15.82 0.33
CA LEU A 117 -25.42 15.96 -0.33
C LEU A 117 -25.37 17.23 -1.20
N GLU A 118 -26.46 17.62 -1.84
CA GLU A 118 -26.59 18.89 -2.56
C GLU A 118 -26.39 20.10 -1.64
N LYS A 119 -26.90 20.05 -0.41
CA LYS A 119 -26.67 21.10 0.61
C LYS A 119 -25.19 21.23 1.02
N LEU A 120 -24.38 20.19 0.83
CA LEU A 120 -22.94 20.21 1.08
C LEU A 120 -22.12 20.70 -0.11
N SER A 121 -22.75 21.29 -1.13
CA SER A 121 -22.13 21.81 -2.36
C SER A 121 -21.35 20.77 -3.16
N ILE A 122 -21.75 19.51 -3.07
CA ILE A 122 -21.17 18.40 -3.83
C ILE A 122 -22.04 18.23 -5.07
N SER A 123 -21.55 18.71 -6.21
CA SER A 123 -22.30 18.95 -7.47
C SER A 123 -22.83 17.72 -8.22
N SER A 124 -22.76 16.52 -7.63
CA SER A 124 -23.28 15.27 -8.22
C SER A 124 -23.79 14.34 -7.13
N GLY A 125 -24.85 14.78 -6.41
CA GLY A 125 -25.41 14.02 -5.29
C GLY A 125 -25.86 12.60 -5.64
N GLU A 126 -26.33 12.36 -6.87
CA GLU A 126 -26.69 11.03 -7.36
C GLU A 126 -25.48 10.11 -7.49
N ASP A 127 -24.36 10.60 -8.02
CA ASP A 127 -23.15 9.80 -8.20
C ASP A 127 -22.50 9.42 -6.86
N ILE A 128 -22.55 10.30 -5.87
CA ILE A 128 -21.95 10.04 -4.56
C ILE A 128 -22.77 9.05 -3.74
N SER A 129 -24.09 9.10 -3.77
CA SER A 129 -24.93 8.10 -3.12
C SER A 129 -24.70 6.72 -3.71
N LEU A 130 -24.55 6.64 -5.04
CA LEU A 130 -24.18 5.43 -5.76
C LEU A 130 -22.79 4.93 -5.36
N ILE A 131 -21.77 5.79 -5.28
CA ILE A 131 -20.41 5.43 -4.87
C ILE A 131 -20.38 4.89 -3.42
N PHE A 132 -21.13 5.52 -2.50
CA PHE A 132 -21.23 5.03 -1.11
C PHE A 132 -21.88 3.65 -1.03
N ILE A 133 -22.97 3.46 -1.73
CA ILE A 133 -23.68 2.18 -1.80
C ILE A 133 -22.79 1.11 -2.43
N GLN A 134 -22.03 1.45 -3.43
CA GLN A 134 -21.14 0.57 -4.18
C GLN A 134 -19.85 0.24 -3.42
N GLY A 135 -19.25 1.20 -2.71
CA GLY A 135 -18.15 0.96 -1.79
C GLY A 135 -18.55 -0.01 -0.68
N TYR A 136 -19.77 0.11 -0.19
CA TYR A 136 -20.33 -0.85 0.75
C TYR A 136 -20.47 -2.26 0.13
N PHE A 137 -20.94 -2.39 -1.11
CA PHE A 137 -20.99 -3.69 -1.79
C PHE A 137 -19.62 -4.33 -1.90
N PHE A 138 -18.64 -3.57 -2.29
CA PHE A 138 -17.28 -4.05 -2.37
C PHE A 138 -16.80 -4.58 -1.01
N ILE A 139 -17.11 -3.86 0.07
CA ILE A 139 -16.79 -4.29 1.45
C ILE A 139 -17.57 -5.57 1.82
N VAL A 140 -18.85 -5.67 1.48
CA VAL A 140 -19.67 -6.86 1.76
C VAL A 140 -19.17 -8.07 0.96
N ILE A 141 -18.84 -7.89 -0.31
CA ILE A 141 -18.29 -8.96 -1.16
C ILE A 141 -16.96 -9.45 -0.58
N ILE A 142 -16.05 -8.56 -0.21
CA ILE A 142 -14.77 -8.92 0.42
C ILE A 142 -15.01 -9.62 1.76
N ALA A 143 -15.90 -9.10 2.61
CA ALA A 143 -16.21 -9.70 3.90
C ALA A 143 -16.82 -11.10 3.75
N GLU A 144 -17.69 -11.32 2.77
CA GLU A 144 -18.30 -12.62 2.51
C GLU A 144 -17.29 -13.61 1.87
N LEU A 145 -16.40 -13.15 1.00
CA LEU A 145 -15.30 -13.96 0.46
C LEU A 145 -14.31 -14.38 1.55
N THR A 146 -14.00 -13.49 2.48
CA THR A 146 -13.10 -13.78 3.61
C THR A 146 -13.74 -14.68 4.66
N ARG A 147 -15.05 -14.58 4.91
CA ARG A 147 -15.78 -15.49 5.80
C ARG A 147 -15.83 -16.93 5.25
N LYS A 148 -15.74 -17.12 3.96
CA LYS A 148 -15.67 -18.45 3.30
C LYS A 148 -14.28 -19.08 3.34
N GLY A 149 -13.35 -18.59 4.13
CA GLY A 149 -11.98 -19.09 4.30
C GLY A 149 -11.79 -20.57 4.61
N SER A 150 -12.83 -21.41 4.41
CA SER A 150 -12.73 -22.87 4.45
C SER A 150 -12.25 -23.49 3.13
N VAL A 151 -12.13 -22.75 2.03
CA VAL A 151 -11.60 -23.26 0.75
C VAL A 151 -10.10 -23.04 0.66
N ILE A 152 -9.60 -21.91 1.17
CA ILE A 152 -8.17 -21.58 1.18
C ILE A 152 -7.32 -22.45 2.14
N PRO A 153 -7.81 -22.92 3.32
CA PRO A 153 -6.99 -23.72 4.25
C PRO A 153 -6.56 -25.10 3.71
N LYS A 154 -7.14 -25.58 2.63
CA LYS A 154 -6.77 -26.87 2.03
C LYS A 154 -5.57 -26.81 1.08
N ILE A 155 -5.18 -25.62 0.66
CA ILE A 155 -4.01 -25.42 -0.20
C ILE A 155 -2.81 -25.17 0.71
N LYS A 156 -1.98 -26.19 0.89
CA LYS A 156 -0.70 -26.10 1.61
C LYS A 156 0.32 -25.37 0.74
N MET A 157 0.15 -24.05 0.57
CA MET A 157 1.11 -23.21 -0.14
C MET A 157 2.04 -22.53 0.85
N HIS A 158 3.29 -22.35 0.44
CA HIS A 158 4.26 -21.58 1.23
C HIS A 158 3.77 -20.13 1.40
N PRO A 159 3.88 -19.52 2.60
CA PRO A 159 3.39 -18.16 2.84
C PRO A 159 3.94 -17.12 1.84
N ALA A 160 5.21 -17.24 1.43
CA ALA A 160 5.80 -16.38 0.41
C ALA A 160 5.05 -16.42 -0.93
N VAL A 161 4.58 -17.61 -1.34
CA VAL A 161 3.81 -17.77 -2.59
C VAL A 161 2.43 -17.10 -2.48
N ILE A 162 1.77 -17.21 -1.33
CA ILE A 162 0.49 -16.54 -1.08
C ILE A 162 0.67 -15.02 -1.17
N PHE A 163 1.75 -14.49 -0.63
CA PHE A 163 2.07 -13.06 -0.69
C PHE A 163 2.31 -12.58 -2.13
N ILE A 164 3.11 -13.31 -2.89
CA ILE A 164 3.35 -13.05 -4.32
C ILE A 164 2.02 -13.04 -5.10
N LEU A 165 1.20 -14.07 -4.92
CA LEU A 165 -0.09 -14.19 -5.60
C LEU A 165 -1.07 -13.08 -5.22
N SER A 166 -1.04 -12.60 -3.96
CA SER A 166 -1.89 -11.49 -3.53
C SER A 166 -1.55 -10.19 -4.26
N PHE A 167 -0.25 -9.89 -4.43
CA PHE A 167 0.18 -8.72 -5.22
C PHE A 167 -0.16 -8.88 -6.70
N LEU A 168 0.12 -10.04 -7.29
CA LEU A 168 -0.26 -10.31 -8.69
C LEU A 168 -1.76 -10.15 -8.92
N GLY A 169 -2.58 -10.60 -7.97
CA GLY A 169 -4.03 -10.41 -8.01
C GLY A 169 -4.43 -8.94 -8.02
N ILE A 170 -3.89 -8.13 -7.11
CA ILE A 170 -4.16 -6.69 -7.03
C ILE A 170 -3.72 -6.00 -8.33
N ILE A 171 -2.51 -6.29 -8.82
CA ILE A 171 -1.96 -5.72 -10.05
C ILE A 171 -2.82 -6.08 -11.25
N THR A 172 -3.23 -7.34 -11.39
CA THR A 172 -4.07 -7.80 -12.52
C THR A 172 -5.42 -7.10 -12.53
N VAL A 173 -6.07 -7.01 -11.36
CA VAL A 173 -7.36 -6.30 -11.25
C VAL A 173 -7.19 -4.81 -11.57
N GLY A 174 -6.16 -4.16 -11.05
CA GLY A 174 -5.86 -2.77 -11.34
C GLY A 174 -5.57 -2.52 -12.82
N THR A 175 -4.84 -3.42 -13.48
CA THR A 175 -4.57 -3.35 -14.92
C THR A 175 -5.88 -3.38 -15.72
N ILE A 176 -6.76 -4.35 -15.42
CA ILE A 176 -8.06 -4.48 -16.10
C ILE A 176 -8.89 -3.21 -15.91
N LEU A 177 -8.92 -2.64 -14.70
CA LEU A 177 -9.66 -1.42 -14.41
C LEU A 177 -9.08 -0.22 -15.18
N LEU A 178 -7.76 0.00 -15.18
CA LEU A 178 -7.13 1.12 -15.86
C LEU A 178 -7.20 1.05 -17.40
N MET A 179 -7.38 -0.14 -17.97
CA MET A 179 -7.61 -0.33 -19.41
C MET A 179 -9.00 0.13 -19.86
N MET A 180 -9.94 0.40 -18.94
CA MET A 180 -11.30 0.77 -19.31
C MET A 180 -11.37 2.21 -19.85
N PRO A 181 -12.23 2.47 -20.87
CA PRO A 181 -12.34 3.76 -21.53
C PRO A 181 -12.59 4.95 -20.60
N GLU A 182 -13.51 4.82 -19.65
CA GLU A 182 -13.90 5.87 -18.71
C GLU A 182 -12.82 6.24 -17.67
N MET A 183 -11.73 5.49 -17.59
CA MET A 183 -10.63 5.76 -16.65
C MET A 183 -9.64 6.79 -17.17
N THR A 184 -9.67 7.07 -18.49
CA THR A 184 -8.77 8.03 -19.15
C THR A 184 -9.52 9.21 -19.72
N SER A 185 -8.89 10.38 -19.69
CA SER A 185 -9.47 11.63 -20.24
C SER A 185 -9.73 11.55 -21.75
N SER A 186 -8.99 10.71 -22.47
CA SER A 186 -9.17 10.48 -23.90
C SER A 186 -10.38 9.59 -24.22
N GLY A 187 -10.97 8.90 -23.24
CA GLY A 187 -12.07 7.96 -23.45
C GLY A 187 -11.72 6.68 -24.20
N ASN A 188 -10.44 6.43 -24.48
CA ASN A 188 -9.97 5.24 -25.22
C ASN A 188 -9.43 4.14 -24.31
N GLY A 189 -9.29 4.40 -23.01
CA GLY A 189 -8.60 3.54 -22.08
C GLY A 189 -7.07 3.59 -22.23
N MET A 190 -6.37 2.96 -21.31
CA MET A 190 -4.91 2.88 -21.33
C MET A 190 -4.43 1.65 -22.09
N ASN A 191 -3.28 1.72 -22.77
CA ASN A 191 -2.66 0.56 -23.39
C ASN A 191 -2.35 -0.51 -22.33
N ALA A 192 -2.49 -1.79 -22.67
CA ALA A 192 -2.33 -2.90 -21.73
C ALA A 192 -0.98 -2.91 -21.00
N LEU A 193 0.13 -2.61 -21.69
CA LEU A 193 1.46 -2.56 -21.07
C LEU A 193 1.57 -1.39 -20.09
N ASP A 194 1.12 -0.21 -20.49
CA ASP A 194 1.20 1.00 -19.67
C ASP A 194 0.22 0.92 -18.46
N ALA A 195 -0.96 0.30 -18.65
CA ALA A 195 -1.88 -0.02 -17.56
C ALA A 195 -1.27 -1.02 -16.56
N PHE A 196 -0.57 -2.05 -17.06
CA PHE A 196 0.13 -3.03 -16.23
C PHE A 196 1.29 -2.37 -15.47
N PHE A 197 2.03 -1.48 -16.13
CA PHE A 197 3.10 -0.70 -15.50
C PHE A 197 2.56 0.20 -14.39
N THR A 198 1.54 1.02 -14.70
CA THR A 198 0.92 1.94 -13.73
C THR A 198 0.28 1.21 -12.55
N SER A 199 -0.44 0.10 -12.83
CA SER A 199 -1.02 -0.75 -11.79
C SER A 199 0.05 -1.37 -10.90
N THR A 200 1.18 -1.83 -11.49
CA THR A 200 2.31 -2.38 -10.72
C THR A 200 2.96 -1.29 -9.88
N SER A 201 3.22 -0.12 -10.45
CA SER A 201 3.82 1.01 -9.76
C SER A 201 2.96 1.47 -8.57
N ALA A 202 1.65 1.61 -8.76
CA ALA A 202 0.71 1.98 -7.70
C ALA A 202 0.60 0.90 -6.61
N SER A 203 0.44 -0.37 -7.00
CA SER A 203 0.29 -1.50 -6.06
C SER A 203 1.60 -1.81 -5.31
N CYS A 204 2.74 -1.73 -5.98
CA CYS A 204 4.05 -1.87 -5.35
C CYS A 204 4.49 -0.60 -4.62
N VAL A 205 3.66 0.47 -4.71
CA VAL A 205 3.93 1.75 -4.05
C VAL A 205 5.31 2.28 -4.45
N THR A 206 5.59 2.28 -5.76
CA THR A 206 6.86 2.74 -6.30
C THR A 206 6.78 4.20 -6.73
N GLY A 207 5.75 4.59 -7.52
CA GLY A 207 5.57 5.97 -7.94
C GLY A 207 6.12 6.32 -9.33
N LEU A 208 6.80 5.40 -10.02
CA LEU A 208 7.17 5.60 -11.41
C LEU A 208 5.92 5.60 -12.29
N MET A 209 5.74 6.62 -13.11
CA MET A 209 4.58 6.80 -13.98
C MET A 209 5.00 6.95 -15.43
N VAL A 210 4.23 6.32 -16.32
CA VAL A 210 4.40 6.48 -17.78
C VAL A 210 3.63 7.68 -18.26
N GLU A 211 2.48 7.97 -17.63
CA GLU A 211 1.58 9.07 -17.97
C GLU A 211 1.33 9.96 -16.76
N ASP A 212 1.03 11.22 -16.98
CA ASP A 212 0.74 12.18 -15.92
C ASP A 212 -0.60 11.85 -15.24
N ALA A 213 -0.56 11.70 -13.91
CA ALA A 213 -1.76 11.34 -13.14
C ALA A 213 -2.84 12.42 -13.17
N MET A 214 -2.49 13.71 -13.35
CA MET A 214 -3.43 14.82 -13.37
C MET A 214 -4.24 14.88 -14.67
N HIS A 215 -3.56 14.80 -15.80
CA HIS A 215 -4.18 15.09 -17.11
C HIS A 215 -4.64 13.84 -17.86
N PHE A 216 -3.95 12.72 -17.66
CA PHE A 216 -4.26 11.49 -18.38
C PHE A 216 -5.44 10.73 -17.78
N PHE A 217 -5.58 10.71 -16.45
CA PHE A 217 -6.64 9.97 -15.78
C PHE A 217 -7.84 10.86 -15.43
N THR A 218 -9.04 10.30 -15.61
CA THR A 218 -10.25 10.89 -15.05
C THR A 218 -10.27 10.75 -13.53
N PHE A 219 -11.20 11.43 -12.86
CA PHE A 219 -11.44 11.24 -11.43
C PHE A 219 -11.66 9.77 -11.05
N LYS A 220 -12.33 8.97 -11.90
CA LYS A 220 -12.53 7.52 -11.73
C LYS A 220 -11.18 6.77 -11.78
N GLY A 221 -10.33 7.09 -12.75
CA GLY A 221 -8.99 6.51 -12.86
C GLY A 221 -8.10 6.86 -11.68
N GLN A 222 -8.16 8.10 -11.19
CA GLN A 222 -7.42 8.54 -10.00
C GLN A 222 -7.88 7.80 -8.73
N ILE A 223 -9.19 7.52 -8.57
CA ILE A 223 -9.71 6.68 -7.47
C ILE A 223 -9.16 5.25 -7.56
N VAL A 224 -9.07 4.67 -8.76
CA VAL A 224 -8.49 3.34 -8.94
C VAL A 224 -7.02 3.34 -8.52
N ILE A 225 -6.24 4.33 -8.94
CA ILE A 225 -4.83 4.48 -8.53
C ILE A 225 -4.72 4.62 -7.00
N LEU A 226 -5.54 5.48 -6.38
CA LEU A 226 -5.58 5.64 -4.93
C LEU A 226 -5.89 4.33 -4.20
N ALA A 227 -6.87 3.57 -4.69
CA ALA A 227 -7.21 2.26 -4.14
C ALA A 227 -6.07 1.25 -4.26
N LEU A 228 -5.35 1.24 -5.41
CA LEU A 228 -4.18 0.38 -5.61
C LEU A 228 -3.04 0.74 -4.65
N ILE A 229 -2.76 2.03 -4.43
CA ILE A 229 -1.78 2.51 -3.44
C ILE A 229 -2.15 2.01 -2.05
N GLN A 230 -3.40 2.22 -1.64
CA GLN A 230 -3.87 1.84 -0.31
C GLN A 230 -3.82 0.32 -0.09
N LEU A 231 -4.30 -0.46 -1.05
CA LEU A 231 -4.26 -1.93 -1.00
C LEU A 231 -2.82 -2.46 -1.01
N GLY A 232 -1.94 -1.88 -1.83
CA GLY A 232 -0.53 -2.23 -1.91
C GLY A 232 0.24 -1.96 -0.62
N GLY A 233 0.02 -0.79 0.00
CA GLY A 233 0.61 -0.42 1.29
C GLY A 233 0.11 -1.33 2.42
N LEU A 234 -1.21 -1.51 2.54
CA LEU A 234 -1.82 -2.36 3.55
C LEU A 234 -1.48 -3.85 3.38
N ASN A 235 -1.28 -4.34 2.15
CA ASN A 235 -0.98 -5.75 1.89
C ASN A 235 0.32 -6.20 2.58
N VAL A 236 1.38 -5.39 2.54
CA VAL A 236 2.65 -5.68 3.24
C VAL A 236 2.42 -5.77 4.75
N ILE A 237 1.67 -4.83 5.30
CA ILE A 237 1.37 -4.77 6.73
C ILE A 237 0.49 -5.95 7.17
N ALA A 238 -0.55 -6.28 6.37
CA ALA A 238 -1.44 -7.40 6.62
C ALA A 238 -0.68 -8.73 6.57
N PHE A 239 0.19 -8.91 5.58
CA PHE A 239 0.99 -10.10 5.43
C PHE A 239 1.96 -10.30 6.61
N ALA A 240 2.68 -9.26 7.03
CA ALA A 240 3.53 -9.30 8.22
C ALA A 240 2.74 -9.71 9.48
N SER A 241 1.51 -9.19 9.63
CA SER A 241 0.64 -9.54 10.75
C SER A 241 0.14 -10.98 10.71
N VAL A 242 -0.18 -11.50 9.52
CA VAL A 242 -0.61 -12.90 9.31
C VAL A 242 0.54 -13.86 9.57
N LEU A 243 1.75 -13.55 9.12
CA LEU A 243 2.95 -14.35 9.41
C LEU A 243 3.24 -14.42 10.91
N ALA A 244 3.15 -13.28 11.61
CA ALA A 244 3.32 -13.22 13.04
C ALA A 244 2.31 -14.10 13.80
N LEU A 245 1.08 -14.17 13.30
CA LEU A 245 0.04 -15.01 13.88
C LEU A 245 0.31 -16.50 13.58
N ALA A 246 0.73 -16.84 12.36
CA ALA A 246 1.05 -18.20 11.95
C ALA A 246 2.23 -18.79 12.75
N ALA A 247 3.26 -18.00 13.02
CA ALA A 247 4.39 -18.38 13.86
C ALA A 247 3.96 -18.84 15.27
N ARG A 248 2.89 -18.28 15.79
CA ARG A 248 2.37 -18.59 17.13
C ARG A 248 1.62 -19.93 17.20
N PHE A 249 1.05 -20.40 16.10
CA PHE A 249 0.27 -21.64 16.04
C PHE A 249 1.11 -22.90 15.75
N GLY A 250 2.43 -22.84 15.90
CA GLY A 250 3.30 -24.03 15.80
C GLY A 250 3.43 -24.56 14.37
N VAL A 251 3.43 -23.69 13.38
CA VAL A 251 3.76 -24.06 12.01
C VAL A 251 5.20 -24.59 12.00
N SER A 252 5.42 -25.73 11.33
CA SER A 252 6.67 -26.50 11.27
C SER A 252 7.94 -25.63 11.24
N VAL A 253 8.98 -26.09 11.94
CA VAL A 253 10.30 -25.43 12.10
C VAL A 253 10.92 -24.96 10.77
N SER A 254 10.62 -25.64 9.64
CA SER A 254 11.09 -25.24 8.31
C SER A 254 10.48 -23.94 7.75
N GLN A 255 9.40 -23.45 8.35
CA GLN A 255 8.75 -22.16 7.96
C GLN A 255 9.15 -21.01 8.89
N HIS A 256 9.89 -21.30 9.96
CA HIS A 256 10.33 -20.33 10.96
C HIS A 256 11.23 -19.24 10.36
N ASP A 257 12.01 -19.59 9.36
CA ASP A 257 13.04 -18.72 8.80
C ASP A 257 12.47 -17.53 8.01
N VAL A 258 11.38 -17.74 7.27
CA VAL A 258 10.68 -16.64 6.56
C VAL A 258 9.87 -15.77 7.53
N ILE A 259 9.32 -16.42 8.56
CA ILE A 259 8.56 -15.77 9.61
C ILE A 259 9.45 -14.89 10.47
N GLU A 260 10.69 -15.32 10.72
CA GLU A 260 11.65 -14.62 11.55
C GLU A 260 12.08 -13.26 10.96
N ASP A 261 12.19 -13.14 9.64
CA ASP A 261 12.49 -11.86 8.96
C ASP A 261 11.38 -10.80 9.14
N PHE A 262 10.12 -11.25 9.26
CA PHE A 262 8.97 -10.36 9.42
C PHE A 262 8.51 -10.23 10.90
N VAL A 263 8.86 -11.17 11.78
CA VAL A 263 8.21 -11.39 13.07
C VAL A 263 9.15 -11.26 14.27
N TYR A 264 10.46 -11.11 14.08
CA TYR A 264 11.42 -11.05 15.19
C TYR A 264 11.26 -9.83 16.10
N GLN A 265 10.03 -9.53 16.45
CA GLN A 265 9.71 -8.46 17.38
C GLN A 265 8.66 -8.91 18.38
N ASP A 266 9.13 -9.01 19.64
CA ASP A 266 8.35 -9.08 20.89
C ASP A 266 6.82 -9.10 20.72
N ASN A 267 6.16 -10.16 21.14
CA ASN A 267 4.73 -10.31 21.54
C ASN A 267 3.66 -9.30 20.99
N PHE A 268 4.05 -8.43 20.06
CA PHE A 268 3.29 -7.27 19.59
C PHE A 268 2.10 -7.65 18.71
N LEU A 269 2.35 -8.54 17.76
CA LEU A 269 1.37 -8.91 16.75
C LEU A 269 0.48 -10.10 17.18
N SER A 270 0.61 -10.53 18.41
CA SER A 270 0.03 -11.79 18.91
C SER A 270 -1.40 -11.70 19.45
N GLY A 271 -2.01 -10.52 19.50
CA GLY A 271 -3.37 -10.32 20.04
C GLY A 271 -4.46 -10.48 18.98
N LYS A 272 -5.58 -11.12 19.34
CA LYS A 272 -6.81 -11.06 18.52
C LYS A 272 -7.15 -9.59 18.26
N GLY A 273 -7.30 -9.18 16.98
CA GLY A 273 -7.63 -7.80 16.59
C GLY A 273 -6.43 -6.88 16.31
N THR A 274 -5.20 -7.37 16.30
CA THR A 274 -4.01 -6.55 16.03
C THR A 274 -4.00 -5.98 14.62
N LEU A 275 -4.36 -6.79 13.61
CA LEU A 275 -4.46 -6.33 12.22
C LEU A 275 -5.47 -5.17 12.10
N GLY A 276 -6.65 -5.29 12.72
CA GLY A 276 -7.64 -4.21 12.71
C GLY A 276 -7.11 -2.92 13.34
N ARG A 277 -6.36 -3.00 14.45
CA ARG A 277 -5.72 -1.83 15.06
C ARG A 277 -4.69 -1.18 14.15
N VAL A 278 -3.90 -1.99 13.45
CA VAL A 278 -2.91 -1.48 12.47
C VAL A 278 -3.61 -0.69 11.38
N VAL A 279 -4.64 -1.27 10.76
CA VAL A 279 -5.42 -0.61 9.71
C VAL A 279 -6.04 0.70 10.22
N ILE A 280 -6.65 0.68 11.41
CA ILE A 280 -7.23 1.89 12.01
C ILE A 280 -6.17 2.98 12.22
N TRP A 281 -4.98 2.63 12.72
CA TRP A 281 -3.91 3.61 12.90
C TRP A 281 -3.42 4.20 11.57
N CYS A 282 -3.27 3.38 10.53
CA CYS A 282 -2.94 3.88 9.19
C CYS A 282 -3.99 4.89 8.71
N LEU A 283 -5.27 4.51 8.77
CA LEU A 283 -6.38 5.39 8.36
C LEU A 283 -6.45 6.68 9.19
N VAL A 284 -6.17 6.61 10.49
CA VAL A 284 -6.15 7.81 11.35
C VAL A 284 -5.01 8.75 10.97
N ILE A 285 -3.80 8.22 10.72
CA ILE A 285 -2.66 9.05 10.32
C ILE A 285 -2.92 9.67 8.93
N GLU A 286 -3.44 8.90 7.99
CA GLU A 286 -3.82 9.37 6.65
C GLU A 286 -4.91 10.44 6.73
N ALA A 287 -5.93 10.27 7.57
CA ALA A 287 -6.98 11.27 7.77
C ALA A 287 -6.44 12.56 8.39
N LEU A 288 -5.57 12.47 9.40
CA LEU A 288 -4.92 13.65 9.98
C LEU A 288 -4.03 14.36 8.97
N GLY A 289 -3.30 13.63 8.13
CA GLY A 289 -2.51 14.17 7.04
C GLY A 289 -3.37 14.87 5.99
N ALA A 290 -4.50 14.27 5.60
CA ALA A 290 -5.45 14.86 4.66
C ALA A 290 -6.06 16.17 5.20
N ILE A 291 -6.46 16.19 6.48
CA ILE A 291 -6.95 17.41 7.13
C ILE A 291 -5.86 18.49 7.15
N ALA A 292 -4.63 18.13 7.53
CA ALA A 292 -3.51 19.07 7.56
C ALA A 292 -3.23 19.65 6.16
N LEU A 293 -3.16 18.82 5.11
CA LEU A 293 -3.00 19.27 3.73
C LEU A 293 -4.17 20.14 3.29
N GLY A 294 -5.42 19.74 3.60
CA GLY A 294 -6.61 20.51 3.27
C GLY A 294 -6.61 21.92 3.84
N VAL A 295 -6.01 22.12 5.01
CA VAL A 295 -5.86 23.46 5.62
C VAL A 295 -4.70 24.25 4.99
N VAL A 296 -3.60 23.56 4.65
CA VAL A 296 -2.33 24.19 4.25
C VAL A 296 -2.27 24.49 2.74
N TRP A 297 -3.10 23.88 1.90
CA TRP A 297 -3.11 24.18 0.46
C TRP A 297 -3.28 25.67 0.19
N SER A 298 -2.38 26.21 -0.64
CA SER A 298 -2.42 27.62 -1.05
C SER A 298 -3.71 27.95 -1.82
N SER A 299 -4.16 29.17 -1.69
CA SER A 299 -5.27 29.73 -2.50
C SER A 299 -4.90 29.89 -3.98
N GLU A 300 -3.61 29.79 -4.33
CA GLU A 300 -3.13 29.87 -5.71
C GLU A 300 -3.44 28.59 -6.51
N ILE A 301 -3.71 27.47 -5.82
CA ILE A 301 -4.08 26.20 -6.47
C ILE A 301 -5.52 26.33 -6.97
N PRO A 302 -5.77 26.19 -8.28
CA PRO A 302 -7.10 26.38 -8.87
C PRO A 302 -7.98 25.13 -8.67
N PHE A 303 -8.35 24.83 -7.42
CA PHE A 303 -9.32 23.79 -7.16
C PHE A 303 -10.69 24.18 -7.68
N SER A 304 -11.37 23.26 -8.38
CA SER A 304 -12.73 23.47 -8.92
C SER A 304 -13.78 23.68 -7.82
N GLY A 305 -13.47 23.24 -6.59
CA GLY A 305 -14.35 23.37 -5.44
C GLY A 305 -13.80 22.70 -4.19
N LEU A 306 -14.60 22.67 -3.13
CA LEU A 306 -14.23 22.01 -1.87
C LEU A 306 -13.98 20.51 -2.06
N GLY A 307 -14.77 19.84 -2.91
CA GLY A 307 -14.63 18.41 -3.18
C GLY A 307 -13.27 18.06 -3.79
N ASP A 308 -12.82 18.83 -4.78
CA ASP A 308 -11.53 18.65 -5.43
C ASP A 308 -10.36 18.86 -4.46
N ARG A 309 -10.45 19.93 -3.62
CA ARG A 309 -9.48 20.17 -2.55
C ARG A 309 -9.40 19.03 -1.54
N VAL A 310 -10.55 18.49 -1.12
CA VAL A 310 -10.62 17.36 -0.18
C VAL A 310 -10.05 16.10 -0.82
N PHE A 311 -10.42 15.79 -2.06
CA PHE A 311 -9.91 14.62 -2.78
C PHE A 311 -8.39 14.70 -2.97
N SER A 312 -7.87 15.83 -3.43
CA SER A 312 -6.42 16.05 -3.57
C SER A 312 -5.70 15.88 -2.24
N SER A 313 -6.27 16.39 -1.14
CA SER A 313 -5.70 16.22 0.20
C SER A 313 -5.65 14.76 0.64
N ILE A 314 -6.71 13.99 0.41
CA ILE A 314 -6.77 12.56 0.72
C ILE A 314 -5.76 11.81 -0.14
N PHE A 315 -5.73 12.08 -1.45
CA PHE A 315 -4.84 11.41 -2.39
C PHE A 315 -3.37 11.57 -2.00
N HIS A 316 -2.94 12.82 -1.78
CA HIS A 316 -1.55 13.08 -1.40
C HIS A 316 -1.20 12.57 -0.01
N SER A 317 -2.13 12.59 0.94
CA SER A 317 -1.91 12.02 2.28
C SER A 317 -1.70 10.51 2.22
N VAL A 318 -2.57 9.79 1.51
CA VAL A 318 -2.46 8.34 1.32
C VAL A 318 -1.20 7.98 0.53
N SER A 319 -0.92 8.70 -0.56
CA SER A 319 0.29 8.51 -1.37
C SER A 319 1.57 8.72 -0.54
N ALA A 320 1.60 9.76 0.30
CA ALA A 320 2.76 10.09 1.14
C ALA A 320 2.96 9.07 2.26
N PHE A 321 1.92 8.72 3.01
CA PHE A 321 2.02 7.76 4.11
C PHE A 321 2.43 6.37 3.62
N ASN A 322 1.88 5.93 2.49
CA ASN A 322 2.25 4.65 1.88
C ASN A 322 3.59 4.71 1.13
N ASN A 323 4.23 5.87 1.00
CA ASN A 323 5.47 6.07 0.22
C ASN A 323 5.29 5.79 -1.28
N ALA A 324 4.14 6.12 -1.87
CA ALA A 324 3.87 5.88 -3.27
C ALA A 324 4.41 6.96 -4.21
N GLY A 325 4.52 8.21 -3.74
CA GLY A 325 5.08 9.32 -4.53
C GLY A 325 4.27 9.79 -5.73
N ILE A 326 3.11 9.19 -5.97
CA ILE A 326 2.22 9.62 -7.04
C ILE A 326 1.51 10.90 -6.60
N SER A 327 1.57 11.93 -7.47
CA SER A 327 0.97 13.25 -7.24
C SER A 327 -0.11 13.53 -8.26
N LEU A 328 -1.14 14.28 -7.87
CA LEU A 328 -2.14 14.87 -8.78
C LEU A 328 -1.69 16.23 -9.34
N PHE A 329 -0.47 16.67 -9.06
CA PHE A 329 0.13 17.83 -9.71
C PHE A 329 1.11 17.36 -10.76
N THR A 330 1.04 17.94 -11.97
CA THR A 330 2.01 17.71 -13.02
C THR A 330 3.41 18.05 -12.51
N ASP A 331 4.38 17.19 -12.78
CA ASP A 331 5.75 17.30 -12.24
C ASP A 331 5.84 17.28 -10.70
N GLY A 332 4.81 16.79 -10.00
CA GLY A 332 4.81 16.64 -8.56
C GLY A 332 4.85 17.97 -7.81
N PHE A 333 5.68 18.07 -6.78
CA PHE A 333 5.83 19.29 -5.97
C PHE A 333 6.78 20.32 -6.57
N THR A 334 7.28 20.11 -7.79
CA THR A 334 7.99 21.14 -8.56
C THR A 334 7.03 22.12 -9.24
N HIS A 335 5.75 21.74 -9.37
CA HIS A 335 4.73 22.58 -9.99
C HIS A 335 4.63 23.95 -9.29
N PRO A 336 4.55 25.09 -10.04
CA PRO A 336 4.54 26.43 -9.48
C PRO A 336 3.54 26.66 -8.34
N TRP A 337 2.36 26.03 -8.39
CA TRP A 337 1.31 26.18 -7.37
C TRP A 337 1.70 25.62 -5.99
N VAL A 338 2.62 24.66 -5.94
CA VAL A 338 2.98 23.97 -4.69
C VAL A 338 4.45 24.10 -4.34
N SER A 339 5.31 24.50 -5.28
CA SER A 339 6.77 24.55 -5.08
C SER A 339 7.20 25.50 -3.94
N THR A 340 6.44 26.58 -3.70
CA THR A 340 6.69 27.55 -2.63
C THR A 340 5.86 27.29 -1.37
N ASN A 341 4.97 26.29 -1.36
CA ASN A 341 4.15 25.96 -0.21
C ASN A 341 4.92 25.06 0.80
N TRP A 342 5.84 25.69 1.53
CA TRP A 342 6.72 25.00 2.48
C TRP A 342 5.96 24.20 3.56
N LEU A 343 4.78 24.66 3.97
CA LEU A 343 3.98 23.92 4.96
C LEU A 343 3.46 22.60 4.40
N ALA A 344 3.02 22.57 3.15
CA ALA A 344 2.63 21.32 2.49
C ALA A 344 3.82 20.35 2.37
N HIS A 345 5.01 20.88 2.04
CA HIS A 345 6.24 20.06 2.02
C HIS A 345 6.52 19.44 3.40
N TRP A 346 6.36 20.16 4.50
CA TRP A 346 6.56 19.62 5.85
C TRP A 346 5.52 18.55 6.22
N VAL A 347 4.24 18.72 5.82
CA VAL A 347 3.20 17.70 6.05
C VAL A 347 3.53 16.42 5.29
N ILE A 348 3.87 16.51 3.99
CA ILE A 348 4.30 15.36 3.19
C ILE A 348 5.55 14.71 3.78
N THR A 349 6.57 15.50 4.15
CA THR A 349 7.78 15.01 4.81
C THR A 349 7.47 14.19 6.06
N ALA A 350 6.58 14.70 6.91
CA ALA A 350 6.17 14.02 8.14
C ALA A 350 5.44 12.70 7.84
N LEU A 351 4.51 12.69 6.88
CA LEU A 351 3.77 11.48 6.49
C LEU A 351 4.69 10.41 5.92
N VAL A 352 5.58 10.77 4.98
CA VAL A 352 6.58 9.88 4.40
C VAL A 352 7.50 9.32 5.47
N PHE A 353 8.02 10.17 6.38
CA PHE A 353 8.90 9.73 7.46
C PHE A 353 8.20 8.75 8.40
N VAL A 354 6.95 9.05 8.80
CA VAL A 354 6.14 8.18 9.65
C VAL A 354 5.86 6.85 8.98
N GLY A 355 5.51 6.85 7.67
CA GLY A 355 5.33 5.63 6.87
C GLY A 355 6.60 4.76 6.79
N THR A 356 7.78 5.39 6.67
CA THR A 356 9.07 4.68 6.60
C THR A 356 9.53 4.08 7.93
N LEU A 357 9.06 4.58 9.08
CA LEU A 357 9.39 4.01 10.39
C LEU A 357 8.80 2.61 10.60
N GLY A 358 7.73 2.27 9.90
CA GLY A 358 7.06 0.99 9.99
C GLY A 358 6.13 0.84 11.19
N THR A 359 5.15 -0.06 11.03
CA THR A 359 4.06 -0.22 11.99
C THR A 359 4.50 -0.60 13.38
N VAL A 360 5.55 -1.40 13.52
CA VAL A 360 6.08 -1.81 14.83
C VAL A 360 6.63 -0.61 15.59
N ALA A 361 7.39 0.25 14.92
CA ALA A 361 7.91 1.46 15.53
C ALA A 361 6.78 2.44 15.87
N LEU A 362 5.78 2.57 14.99
CA LEU A 362 4.61 3.41 15.23
C LEU A 362 3.83 2.99 16.49
N PHE A 363 3.55 1.69 16.63
CA PHE A 363 2.89 1.19 17.84
C PHE A 363 3.73 1.35 19.08
N ASP A 364 5.05 1.15 18.97
CA ASP A 364 5.91 1.30 20.11
C ASP A 364 6.00 2.76 20.59
N ILE A 365 5.93 3.73 19.68
CA ILE A 365 6.02 5.15 19.99
C ILE A 365 4.66 5.74 20.38
N PHE A 366 3.60 5.44 19.61
CA PHE A 366 2.32 6.16 19.69
C PHE A 366 1.20 5.39 20.43
N ASP A 367 1.39 4.11 20.81
CA ASP A 367 0.37 3.39 21.58
C ASP A 367 0.15 4.07 22.95
N PRO A 368 -1.06 4.58 23.24
CA PRO A 368 -1.35 5.29 24.48
C PRO A 368 -1.02 4.49 25.75
N ALA A 369 -1.21 3.17 25.73
CA ALA A 369 -0.93 2.31 26.86
C ALA A 369 0.58 2.24 27.15
N ARG A 370 1.40 2.20 26.10
CA ARG A 370 2.87 2.18 26.23
C ARG A 370 3.41 3.56 26.61
N LEU A 371 2.89 4.60 25.97
CA LEU A 371 3.27 5.96 26.30
C LEU A 371 3.00 6.24 27.79
N ARG A 372 1.79 5.94 28.27
CA ARG A 372 1.44 6.05 29.69
C ARG A 372 2.35 5.21 30.58
N SER A 373 2.65 3.97 30.18
CA SER A 373 3.56 3.09 30.93
C SER A 373 4.98 3.66 31.03
N ARG A 374 5.49 4.34 29.98
CA ARG A 374 6.81 5.00 29.99
C ARG A 374 6.83 6.27 30.84
N LEU A 375 5.74 7.02 30.84
CA LEU A 375 5.61 8.20 31.69
C LEU A 375 5.59 7.81 33.19
N ILE A 376 4.95 6.68 33.53
CA ILE A 376 4.91 6.18 34.92
C ILE A 376 6.23 5.49 35.29
N TYR A 377 6.86 4.77 34.35
CA TYR A 377 8.07 3.99 34.57
C TYR A 377 9.19 4.44 33.62
N PRO A 378 9.98 5.46 33.96
CA PRO A 378 11.00 6.05 33.08
C PRO A 378 12.09 5.08 32.60
N TRP A 379 12.31 3.95 33.29
CA TRP A 379 13.26 2.91 32.89
C TRP A 379 12.77 2.05 31.72
N LYS A 380 11.48 2.10 31.37
CA LYS A 380 10.95 1.42 30.19
C LYS A 380 11.36 2.17 28.93
N THR A 381 12.39 1.69 28.26
CA THR A 381 12.90 2.29 27.02
C THR A 381 12.13 1.82 25.80
N ILE A 382 12.31 2.55 24.71
CA ILE A 382 11.83 2.18 23.37
C ILE A 382 12.43 0.83 22.96
N GLY A 383 11.66 0.01 22.23
CA GLY A 383 12.07 -1.30 21.75
C GLY A 383 13.35 -1.27 20.90
N PHE A 384 14.09 -2.37 20.86
CA PHE A 384 15.36 -2.47 20.13
C PHE A 384 15.20 -2.16 18.63
N ALA A 385 14.21 -2.77 17.98
CA ALA A 385 13.93 -2.53 16.57
C ALA A 385 13.47 -1.11 16.28
N THR A 386 12.66 -0.52 17.17
CA THR A 386 12.25 0.89 17.09
C THR A 386 13.44 1.84 17.20
N LYS A 387 14.42 1.51 18.07
CA LYS A 387 15.68 2.28 18.14
C LYS A 387 16.43 2.23 16.82
N ILE A 388 16.61 1.04 16.24
CA ILE A 388 17.27 0.89 14.95
C ILE A 388 16.53 1.72 13.88
N ALA A 389 15.21 1.54 13.76
CA ALA A 389 14.39 2.25 12.78
C ALA A 389 14.55 3.78 12.92
N LEU A 390 14.43 4.31 14.14
CA LEU A 390 14.46 5.75 14.37
C LEU A 390 15.87 6.34 14.14
N TYR A 391 16.90 5.77 14.78
CA TYR A 391 18.25 6.32 14.72
C TYR A 391 18.86 6.23 13.32
N PHE A 392 18.73 5.08 12.65
CA PHE A 392 19.29 4.93 11.30
C PHE A 392 18.50 5.75 10.26
N SER A 393 17.17 5.82 10.35
CA SER A 393 16.39 6.70 9.46
C SER A 393 16.78 8.16 9.67
N LEU A 394 16.94 8.62 10.90
CA LEU A 394 17.35 10.00 11.20
C LEU A 394 18.75 10.31 10.69
N ILE A 395 19.72 9.39 10.89
CA ILE A 395 21.09 9.55 10.38
C ILE A 395 21.07 9.68 8.85
N LEU A 396 20.31 8.84 8.16
CA LEU A 396 20.21 8.89 6.70
C LEU A 396 19.54 10.18 6.21
N VAL A 397 18.50 10.66 6.93
CA VAL A 397 17.84 11.94 6.61
C VAL A 397 18.79 13.10 6.81
N VAL A 398 19.51 13.16 7.92
CA VAL A 398 20.49 14.23 8.18
C VAL A 398 21.62 14.21 7.14
N PHE A 399 22.17 13.02 6.87
CA PHE A 399 23.21 12.86 5.86
C PHE A 399 22.75 13.34 4.48
N GLY A 400 21.59 12.86 4.01
CA GLY A 400 21.05 13.25 2.71
C GLY A 400 20.70 14.74 2.64
N SER A 401 20.13 15.32 3.71
CA SER A 401 19.80 16.76 3.76
C SER A 401 21.06 17.64 3.70
N VAL A 402 22.09 17.29 4.46
CA VAL A 402 23.36 18.03 4.48
C VAL A 402 24.07 17.89 3.12
N ALA A 403 24.14 16.67 2.58
CA ALA A 403 24.74 16.43 1.27
C ALA A 403 24.02 17.24 0.16
N PHE A 404 22.68 17.22 0.14
CA PHE A 404 21.88 17.98 -0.82
C PHE A 404 22.11 19.49 -0.66
N ALA A 405 22.09 20.00 0.57
CA ALA A 405 22.32 21.41 0.84
C ALA A 405 23.70 21.87 0.38
N ILE A 406 24.75 21.06 0.60
CA ILE A 406 26.13 21.44 0.23
C ILE A 406 26.33 21.37 -1.29
N LEU A 407 25.92 20.28 -1.92
CA LEU A 407 26.19 20.03 -3.33
C LEU A 407 25.33 20.90 -4.26
N GLU A 408 24.09 21.16 -3.88
CA GLU A 408 23.11 21.88 -4.70
C GLU A 408 22.89 23.34 -4.26
N TRP A 409 23.72 23.87 -3.36
CA TRP A 409 23.55 25.24 -2.83
C TRP A 409 23.50 26.30 -3.93
N ASN A 410 24.36 26.17 -4.94
CA ASN A 410 24.43 27.05 -6.10
C ASN A 410 23.81 26.41 -7.36
N GLY A 411 23.34 25.17 -7.29
CA GLY A 411 22.63 24.44 -8.32
C GLY A 411 21.13 24.67 -8.27
N VAL A 412 20.37 23.60 -8.08
CA VAL A 412 18.89 23.60 -8.06
C VAL A 412 18.31 24.44 -6.93
N LEU A 413 19.04 24.65 -5.83
CA LEU A 413 18.63 25.50 -4.71
C LEU A 413 18.90 26.99 -4.96
N SER A 414 19.58 27.38 -6.06
CA SER A 414 19.86 28.77 -6.35
C SER A 414 18.56 29.57 -6.50
N GLY A 415 18.51 30.78 -5.94
CA GLY A 415 17.30 31.64 -5.98
C GLY A 415 16.25 31.35 -4.90
N MET A 416 16.34 30.24 -4.16
CA MET A 416 15.45 29.97 -3.04
C MET A 416 15.88 30.74 -1.78
N SER A 417 14.90 31.12 -0.94
CA SER A 417 15.18 31.67 0.40
C SER A 417 15.96 30.66 1.26
N GLY A 418 16.68 31.13 2.29
CA GLY A 418 17.40 30.23 3.20
C GLY A 418 16.51 29.17 3.84
N PHE A 419 15.28 29.53 4.22
CA PHE A 419 14.27 28.59 4.72
C PHE A 419 13.83 27.61 3.62
N GLY A 420 13.63 28.10 2.39
CA GLY A 420 13.31 27.25 1.24
C GLY A 420 14.40 26.22 0.96
N LYS A 421 15.67 26.63 0.94
CA LYS A 421 16.82 25.71 0.76
C LYS A 421 16.86 24.63 1.83
N PHE A 422 16.64 24.99 3.09
CA PHE A 422 16.58 24.03 4.20
C PHE A 422 15.41 23.06 4.05
N THR A 423 14.21 23.58 3.81
CA THR A 423 13.00 22.74 3.64
C THR A 423 13.15 21.79 2.46
N THR A 424 13.60 22.27 1.29
CA THR A 424 13.81 21.44 0.10
C THR A 424 14.86 20.35 0.35
N SER A 425 15.97 20.68 1.03
CA SER A 425 17.00 19.69 1.35
C SER A 425 16.49 18.57 2.26
N VAL A 426 15.71 18.91 3.28
CA VAL A 426 15.09 17.92 4.18
C VAL A 426 14.03 17.12 3.42
N PHE A 427 13.19 17.78 2.63
CA PHE A 427 12.16 17.15 1.83
C PHE A 427 12.76 16.09 0.90
N GLN A 428 13.75 16.46 0.06
CA GLN A 428 14.39 15.55 -0.88
C GLN A 428 15.11 14.38 -0.18
N SER A 429 15.70 14.62 0.98
CA SER A 429 16.33 13.56 1.76
C SER A 429 15.33 12.55 2.32
N VAL A 430 14.17 12.99 2.80
CA VAL A 430 13.12 12.10 3.32
C VAL A 430 12.40 11.38 2.19
N THR A 431 12.03 12.11 1.14
CA THR A 431 11.24 11.58 0.01
C THR A 431 12.04 10.67 -0.92
N ARG A 432 13.35 10.53 -0.71
CA ARG A 432 14.18 9.50 -1.37
C ARG A 432 13.63 8.06 -1.21
N THR A 433 12.66 7.83 -0.35
CA THR A 433 11.98 6.53 -0.17
C THR A 433 10.58 6.50 -0.76
N SER A 434 10.06 7.63 -1.25
CA SER A 434 8.66 7.75 -1.67
C SER A 434 8.47 8.33 -3.06
N GLY A 435 9.52 8.87 -3.70
CA GLY A 435 9.42 9.41 -5.06
C GLY A 435 8.83 10.83 -5.16
N PHE A 436 8.31 11.44 -4.11
CA PHE A 436 7.94 12.86 -4.16
C PHE A 436 9.18 13.72 -4.40
N ASN A 437 9.08 14.66 -5.32
CA ASN A 437 10.15 15.58 -5.67
C ASN A 437 9.65 17.03 -5.60
N SER A 438 10.45 17.90 -5.01
CA SER A 438 10.22 19.36 -4.99
C SER A 438 11.19 20.12 -5.91
N VAL A 439 12.04 19.40 -6.61
CA VAL A 439 12.98 19.89 -7.61
C VAL A 439 13.02 18.95 -8.79
N ASN A 440 13.32 19.44 -9.97
CA ASN A 440 13.50 18.58 -11.14
C ASN A 440 14.78 17.76 -10.98
N ILE A 441 14.64 16.42 -10.89
CA ILE A 441 15.77 15.50 -10.67
C ILE A 441 16.75 15.52 -11.83
N SER A 442 16.30 15.73 -13.07
CA SER A 442 17.19 15.82 -14.24
C SER A 442 18.12 17.04 -14.18
N SER A 443 17.78 18.06 -13.40
CA SER A 443 18.60 19.26 -13.21
C SER A 443 19.59 19.15 -12.06
N VAL A 444 19.55 18.06 -11.30
CA VAL A 444 20.41 17.82 -10.14
C VAL A 444 21.81 17.41 -10.62
N GLY A 445 22.84 17.92 -9.95
CA GLY A 445 24.23 17.62 -10.28
C GLY A 445 24.60 16.14 -10.13
N LEU A 446 25.48 15.64 -10.98
CA LEU A 446 25.93 14.24 -10.96
C LEU A 446 26.40 13.73 -9.59
N PRO A 447 27.15 14.50 -8.77
CA PRO A 447 27.55 14.04 -7.45
C PRO A 447 26.33 13.73 -6.55
N MET A 448 25.28 14.55 -6.63
CA MET A 448 24.09 14.34 -5.82
C MET A 448 23.23 13.19 -6.36
N ILE A 449 23.16 13.01 -7.69
CA ILE A 449 22.51 11.83 -8.30
C ILE A 449 23.16 10.54 -7.78
N PHE A 450 24.51 10.51 -7.68
CA PHE A 450 25.22 9.36 -7.13
C PHE A 450 24.88 9.10 -5.67
N ILE A 451 24.75 10.15 -4.86
CA ILE A 451 24.31 10.03 -3.45
C ILE A 451 22.84 9.56 -3.38
N PHE A 452 21.98 10.04 -4.26
CA PHE A 452 20.60 9.55 -4.31
C PHE A 452 20.54 8.05 -4.64
N ILE A 453 21.32 7.58 -5.62
CA ILE A 453 21.45 6.14 -5.93
C ILE A 453 21.82 5.35 -4.68
N ALA A 454 22.83 5.80 -3.93
CA ALA A 454 23.25 5.14 -2.69
C ALA A 454 22.18 5.21 -1.58
N LEU A 455 21.47 6.34 -1.47
CA LEU A 455 20.41 6.50 -0.48
C LEU A 455 19.13 5.73 -0.85
N MET A 456 18.77 5.63 -2.13
CA MET A 456 17.62 4.85 -2.62
C MET A 456 17.82 3.34 -2.41
N PHE A 457 19.09 2.89 -2.47
CA PHE A 457 19.46 1.52 -2.16
C PHE A 457 19.08 1.12 -0.72
N ILE A 458 19.14 2.08 0.23
CA ILE A 458 18.74 1.88 1.63
C ILE A 458 17.33 2.42 1.80
N GLY A 459 16.35 1.54 1.84
CA GLY A 459 14.95 1.90 1.96
C GLY A 459 14.48 2.21 3.39
N GLY A 460 13.21 1.91 3.66
CA GLY A 460 12.58 2.12 4.96
C GLY A 460 12.95 1.04 6.00
N SER A 461 12.36 1.13 7.20
CA SER A 461 12.56 0.14 8.25
C SER A 461 11.79 -1.16 7.98
N SER A 462 12.10 -2.21 8.74
CA SER A 462 11.30 -3.44 8.71
C SER A 462 9.84 -3.15 9.06
N SER A 463 8.91 -3.80 8.36
CA SER A 463 7.45 -3.58 8.48
C SER A 463 6.98 -2.17 8.06
N SER A 464 7.79 -1.43 7.30
CA SER A 464 7.42 -0.14 6.72
C SER A 464 6.77 -0.30 5.35
N THR A 465 6.16 0.78 4.88
CA THR A 465 5.62 0.89 3.53
C THR A 465 6.70 1.11 2.45
N GLY A 466 7.93 1.52 2.81
CA GLY A 466 9.05 1.69 1.89
C GLY A 466 9.70 0.37 1.48
N GLY A 467 10.16 0.25 0.22
CA GLY A 467 10.93 -0.90 -0.28
C GLY A 467 12.42 -0.82 -0.01
N GLY A 468 13.24 -1.38 -0.88
CA GLY A 468 14.70 -1.38 -0.76
C GLY A 468 15.25 -2.26 0.35
N ILE A 469 16.58 -2.21 0.59
CA ILE A 469 17.20 -2.88 1.72
C ILE A 469 16.78 -2.18 3.01
N LYS A 470 16.24 -2.95 3.95
CA LYS A 470 15.70 -2.39 5.21
C LYS A 470 16.80 -1.76 6.06
N THR A 471 16.47 -0.68 6.76
CA THR A 471 17.43 0.01 7.67
C THR A 471 17.98 -0.93 8.73
N SER A 472 17.19 -1.93 9.18
CA SER A 472 17.66 -2.97 10.10
C SER A 472 18.74 -3.87 9.49
N THR A 473 18.56 -4.33 8.24
CA THR A 473 19.54 -5.11 7.50
C THR A 473 20.84 -4.32 7.30
N PHE A 474 20.71 -3.07 6.84
CA PHE A 474 21.85 -2.17 6.68
C PHE A 474 22.58 -1.92 8.01
N SER A 475 21.87 -1.71 9.11
CA SER A 475 22.46 -1.49 10.42
C SER A 475 23.27 -2.69 10.94
N VAL A 476 22.78 -3.91 10.68
CA VAL A 476 23.48 -5.15 11.04
C VAL A 476 24.79 -5.28 10.25
N ILE A 477 24.74 -5.05 8.94
CA ILE A 477 25.91 -5.11 8.05
C ILE A 477 26.95 -4.06 8.47
N LEU A 478 26.53 -2.81 8.66
CA LEU A 478 27.42 -1.73 9.08
C LEU A 478 28.07 -2.01 10.44
N SER A 479 27.30 -2.57 11.39
CA SER A 479 27.79 -2.96 12.71
C SER A 479 28.80 -4.12 12.64
N ASP A 480 28.62 -5.07 11.72
CA ASP A 480 29.55 -6.17 11.50
C ASP A 480 30.87 -5.70 10.85
N VAL A 481 30.77 -4.80 9.86
CA VAL A 481 31.96 -4.13 9.30
C VAL A 481 32.73 -3.39 10.39
N TRP A 482 32.00 -2.61 11.22
CA TRP A 482 32.63 -1.90 12.34
C TRP A 482 33.28 -2.82 13.37
N ARG A 483 32.63 -3.95 13.68
CA ARG A 483 33.19 -5.02 14.54
C ARG A 483 34.52 -5.52 13.98
N THR A 484 34.55 -5.83 12.67
CA THR A 484 35.75 -6.35 12.00
C THR A 484 36.92 -5.33 12.06
N VAL A 485 36.62 -4.05 11.77
CA VAL A 485 37.62 -2.96 11.82
C VAL A 485 38.16 -2.75 13.24
N ARG A 486 37.30 -2.91 14.27
CA ARG A 486 37.68 -2.73 15.68
C ARG A 486 38.24 -3.98 16.34
N GLY A 487 38.19 -5.15 15.70
CA GLY A 487 38.64 -6.42 16.24
C GLY A 487 37.77 -6.97 17.40
N PHE A 488 36.46 -6.63 17.43
CA PHE A 488 35.56 -7.17 18.44
C PHE A 488 35.10 -8.59 18.08
N ASP A 489 34.91 -9.45 19.09
CA ASP A 489 34.46 -10.84 18.89
C ASP A 489 32.99 -10.93 18.46
N HIS A 490 32.16 -10.03 18.95
CA HIS A 490 30.71 -10.05 18.73
C HIS A 490 30.17 -8.74 18.15
N VAL A 491 29.20 -8.87 17.25
CA VAL A 491 28.46 -7.70 16.73
C VAL A 491 27.52 -7.17 17.81
N GLN A 492 27.73 -5.93 18.23
CA GLN A 492 26.94 -5.28 19.28
C GLN A 492 26.27 -4.04 18.73
N LEU A 493 24.97 -3.89 19.01
CA LEU A 493 24.18 -2.72 18.66
C LEU A 493 23.24 -2.36 19.83
N PHE A 494 23.28 -1.12 20.30
CA PHE A 494 22.47 -0.64 21.44
C PHE A 494 22.56 -1.55 22.68
N LYS A 495 23.78 -2.03 23.03
CA LYS A 495 24.04 -2.93 24.14
C LYS A 495 23.38 -4.31 24.02
N ARG A 496 23.10 -4.77 22.80
CA ARG A 496 22.62 -6.13 22.49
C ARG A 496 23.56 -6.79 21.49
N THR A 497 23.80 -8.07 21.64
CA THR A 497 24.58 -8.88 20.69
C THR A 497 23.65 -9.40 19.58
N ILE A 498 24.10 -9.30 18.33
CA ILE A 498 23.39 -9.78 17.15
C ILE A 498 23.73 -11.25 16.89
N ASN A 499 22.70 -12.06 16.66
CA ASN A 499 22.86 -13.48 16.34
C ASN A 499 23.62 -13.67 15.00
N PRO A 500 24.58 -14.61 14.90
CA PRO A 500 25.29 -14.94 13.64
C PRO A 500 24.36 -15.29 12.47
N THR A 501 23.24 -15.97 12.74
CA THR A 501 22.23 -16.31 11.70
C THR A 501 21.62 -15.05 11.07
N LEU A 502 21.27 -14.04 11.87
CA LEU A 502 20.74 -12.76 11.36
C LEU A 502 21.76 -12.03 10.48
N ARG A 503 23.05 -12.11 10.87
CA ARG A 503 24.14 -11.54 10.10
C ARG A 503 24.27 -12.21 8.73
N SER A 504 24.29 -13.54 8.67
CA SER A 504 24.36 -14.29 7.41
C SER A 504 23.17 -13.95 6.48
N ARG A 505 21.96 -13.86 7.02
CA ARG A 505 20.77 -13.43 6.28
C ARG A 505 20.89 -12.00 5.76
N ALA A 506 21.42 -11.08 6.57
CA ALA A 506 21.60 -9.68 6.14
C ALA A 506 22.54 -9.59 4.91
N TYR A 507 23.62 -10.36 4.90
CA TYR A 507 24.52 -10.45 3.72
C TYR A 507 23.83 -11.10 2.52
N SER A 508 23.03 -12.15 2.72
CA SER A 508 22.27 -12.77 1.63
C SER A 508 21.31 -11.78 0.98
N VAL A 509 20.55 -11.02 1.78
CA VAL A 509 19.65 -9.96 1.27
C VAL A 509 20.43 -8.93 0.46
N LEU A 510 21.58 -8.45 1.00
CA LEU A 510 22.44 -7.48 0.31
C LEU A 510 22.91 -8.03 -1.04
N MET A 511 23.43 -9.26 -1.06
CA MET A 511 23.95 -9.88 -2.30
C MET A 511 22.86 -10.10 -3.33
N PHE A 512 21.69 -10.62 -2.96
CA PHE A 512 20.57 -10.78 -3.88
C PHE A 512 20.08 -9.44 -4.45
N PHE A 513 20.07 -8.39 -3.62
CA PHE A 513 19.66 -7.07 -4.07
C PHE A 513 20.67 -6.46 -5.07
N ILE A 514 21.98 -6.57 -4.79
CA ILE A 514 23.03 -6.11 -5.68
C ILE A 514 23.00 -6.89 -7.00
N LEU A 515 22.98 -8.23 -6.94
CA LEU A 515 22.96 -9.08 -8.14
C LEU A 515 21.71 -8.81 -8.99
N GLY A 516 20.55 -8.69 -8.35
CA GLY A 516 19.30 -8.35 -9.04
C GLY A 516 19.39 -7.03 -9.79
N ASN A 517 19.88 -5.98 -9.11
CA ASN A 517 20.09 -4.67 -9.78
C ASN A 517 21.08 -4.75 -10.95
N MET A 518 22.19 -5.48 -10.77
CA MET A 518 23.18 -5.66 -11.83
C MET A 518 22.61 -6.39 -13.06
N ILE A 519 21.84 -7.46 -12.83
CA ILE A 519 21.21 -8.22 -13.91
C ILE A 519 20.19 -7.35 -14.66
N PHE A 520 19.30 -6.68 -13.95
CA PHE A 520 18.27 -5.86 -14.59
C PHE A 520 18.84 -4.63 -15.26
N LEU A 521 19.86 -4.00 -14.67
CA LEU A 521 20.57 -2.88 -15.30
C LEU A 521 21.27 -3.33 -16.59
N PHE A 522 21.92 -4.50 -16.59
CA PHE A 522 22.51 -5.09 -17.78
C PHE A 522 21.49 -5.33 -18.89
N LEU A 523 20.32 -5.91 -18.54
CA LEU A 523 19.23 -6.12 -19.49
C LEU A 523 18.70 -4.77 -20.04
N LEU A 524 18.57 -3.75 -19.20
CA LEU A 524 18.18 -2.40 -19.64
C LEU A 524 19.19 -1.77 -20.61
N THR A 525 20.49 -1.97 -20.41
CA THR A 525 21.47 -1.45 -21.39
C THR A 525 21.34 -2.07 -22.77
N ILE A 526 20.85 -3.32 -22.85
CA ILE A 526 20.59 -4.00 -24.12
C ILE A 526 19.31 -3.46 -24.76
N THR A 527 18.22 -3.36 -23.98
CA THR A 527 16.91 -2.94 -24.51
C THR A 527 16.89 -1.45 -24.87
N GLU A 528 17.59 -0.61 -24.13
CA GLU A 528 17.62 0.85 -24.29
C GLU A 528 18.88 1.35 -25.04
N ALA A 529 19.60 0.44 -25.73
CA ALA A 529 20.78 0.79 -26.48
C ALA A 529 20.54 1.93 -27.49
N SER A 530 19.34 2.00 -28.09
CA SER A 530 18.98 3.06 -29.03
C SER A 530 18.81 4.45 -28.37
N LEU A 531 18.31 4.48 -27.12
CA LEU A 531 18.19 5.73 -26.34
C LEU A 531 19.56 6.22 -25.89
N LEU A 532 20.41 5.30 -25.43
CA LEU A 532 21.80 5.63 -25.07
C LEU A 532 22.62 6.15 -26.28
N ALA A 533 22.40 5.56 -27.46
CA ALA A 533 23.10 5.98 -28.69
C ALA A 533 22.70 7.39 -29.16
N LYS A 534 21.50 7.86 -28.85
CA LYS A 534 21.06 9.24 -29.13
C LYS A 534 21.76 10.29 -28.26
N GLY A 535 22.33 9.88 -27.10
CA GLY A 535 23.06 10.78 -26.21
C GLY A 535 22.19 11.70 -25.36
N GLU A 536 20.85 11.54 -25.39
CA GLU A 536 19.93 12.34 -24.58
C GLU A 536 19.94 11.87 -23.10
N TYR A 537 20.22 10.60 -22.89
CA TYR A 537 20.30 9.96 -21.56
C TYR A 537 21.61 9.18 -21.43
N SER A 538 22.11 9.12 -20.21
CA SER A 538 23.35 8.45 -19.86
C SER A 538 23.12 7.10 -19.19
N PHE A 539 24.17 6.30 -19.05
CA PHE A 539 24.14 5.06 -18.26
C PHE A 539 23.74 5.33 -16.80
N ILE A 540 24.06 6.51 -16.25
CA ILE A 540 23.71 6.88 -14.87
C ILE A 540 22.19 7.07 -14.73
N ASP A 541 21.52 7.60 -15.77
CA ASP A 541 20.05 7.74 -15.76
C ASP A 541 19.37 6.38 -15.75
N LEU A 542 19.85 5.41 -16.55
CA LEU A 542 19.36 4.03 -16.49
C LEU A 542 19.59 3.38 -15.12
N ALA A 543 20.77 3.59 -14.54
CA ALA A 543 21.10 3.06 -13.22
C ALA A 543 20.20 3.69 -12.13
N PHE A 544 19.91 4.99 -12.26
CA PHE A 544 19.01 5.71 -11.37
C PHE A 544 17.59 5.14 -11.43
N GLU A 545 17.02 5.00 -12.63
CA GLU A 545 15.69 4.41 -12.84
C GLU A 545 15.61 2.96 -12.30
N GLN A 546 16.62 2.13 -12.61
CA GLN A 546 16.65 0.74 -12.15
C GLN A 546 16.68 0.64 -10.61
N ILE A 547 17.53 1.43 -9.96
CA ILE A 547 17.66 1.40 -8.50
C ILE A 547 16.41 2.01 -7.85
N SER A 548 15.83 3.05 -8.45
CA SER A 548 14.55 3.62 -8.03
C SER A 548 13.43 2.58 -8.12
N ALA A 549 13.37 1.82 -9.22
CA ALA A 549 12.39 0.74 -9.41
C ALA A 549 12.56 -0.38 -8.39
N MET A 550 13.78 -0.94 -8.27
CA MET A 550 14.08 -2.05 -7.35
C MET A 550 14.00 -1.62 -5.89
N GLY A 551 14.31 -0.34 -5.58
CA GLY A 551 14.11 0.26 -4.26
C GLY A 551 12.66 0.60 -3.96
N THR A 552 11.76 0.50 -4.95
CA THR A 552 10.37 1.01 -4.93
C THR A 552 10.32 2.45 -4.40
N VAL A 553 11.10 3.33 -5.01
CA VAL A 553 11.29 4.73 -4.60
C VAL A 553 10.41 5.66 -5.42
N GLY A 554 10.49 5.59 -6.77
CA GLY A 554 9.68 6.40 -7.67
C GLY A 554 10.32 7.71 -8.14
N LEU A 555 11.52 8.06 -7.68
CA LEU A 555 12.27 9.16 -8.27
C LEU A 555 12.70 8.79 -9.69
N SER A 556 12.56 9.71 -10.62
CA SER A 556 12.92 9.54 -12.04
C SER A 556 13.69 10.75 -12.55
N THR A 557 14.62 10.51 -13.46
CA THR A 557 15.27 11.56 -14.26
C THR A 557 14.45 11.94 -15.50
N GLY A 558 13.21 11.42 -15.62
CA GLY A 558 12.32 11.63 -16.77
C GLY A 558 12.44 10.54 -17.84
N LEU A 559 13.19 9.48 -17.58
CA LEU A 559 13.41 8.40 -18.55
C LEU A 559 12.23 7.43 -18.66
N THR A 560 11.45 7.22 -17.58
CA THR A 560 10.38 6.22 -17.51
C THR A 560 9.38 6.25 -18.68
N PRO A 561 8.81 7.40 -19.11
CA PRO A 561 7.88 7.45 -20.25
C PRO A 561 8.51 7.04 -21.59
N LEU A 562 9.81 7.23 -21.74
CA LEU A 562 10.56 7.03 -22.99
C LEU A 562 11.08 5.60 -23.17
N LEU A 563 10.98 4.76 -22.13
CA LEU A 563 11.45 3.38 -22.18
C LEU A 563 10.75 2.57 -23.27
N THR A 564 11.51 1.69 -23.91
CA THR A 564 10.96 0.71 -24.85
C THR A 564 9.98 -0.23 -24.12
N PRO A 565 9.07 -0.91 -24.83
CA PRO A 565 8.19 -1.90 -24.21
C PRO A 565 8.94 -2.97 -23.42
N ALA A 566 10.10 -3.41 -23.88
CA ALA A 566 10.96 -4.35 -23.17
C ALA A 566 11.56 -3.73 -21.90
N GLY A 567 12.03 -2.48 -21.97
CA GLY A 567 12.54 -1.73 -20.82
C GLY A 567 11.47 -1.53 -19.75
N LYS A 568 10.24 -1.16 -20.16
CA LYS A 568 9.10 -1.05 -19.23
C LYS A 568 8.83 -2.37 -18.51
N LEU A 569 8.89 -3.52 -19.19
CA LEU A 569 8.73 -4.84 -18.57
C LEU A 569 9.84 -5.14 -17.54
N ILE A 570 11.09 -4.80 -17.85
CA ILE A 570 12.22 -5.00 -16.93
C ILE A 570 12.02 -4.16 -15.67
N ILE A 571 11.70 -2.88 -15.80
CA ILE A 571 11.42 -1.97 -14.66
C ILE A 571 10.23 -2.48 -13.84
N LEU A 572 9.16 -2.93 -14.49
CA LEU A 572 7.97 -3.51 -13.84
C LEU A 572 8.32 -4.72 -12.97
N ILE A 573 9.11 -5.66 -13.51
CA ILE A 573 9.57 -6.83 -12.76
C ILE A 573 10.47 -6.40 -11.60
N SER A 574 11.32 -5.39 -11.79
CA SER A 574 12.17 -4.83 -10.75
C SER A 574 11.35 -4.24 -9.60
N MET A 575 10.31 -3.43 -9.91
CA MET A 575 9.37 -2.89 -8.90
C MET A 575 8.70 -4.00 -8.11
N PHE A 576 8.23 -5.04 -8.79
CA PHE A 576 7.55 -6.17 -8.16
C PHE A 576 8.49 -6.94 -7.21
N ILE A 577 9.70 -7.28 -7.67
CA ILE A 577 10.71 -8.01 -6.85
C ILE A 577 11.15 -7.13 -5.66
N GLY A 578 11.36 -5.85 -5.90
CA GLY A 578 11.72 -4.88 -4.85
C GLY A 578 10.67 -4.80 -3.74
N ARG A 579 9.38 -4.84 -4.12
CA ARG A 579 8.26 -4.78 -3.18
C ARG A 579 8.07 -6.05 -2.38
N VAL A 580 8.08 -7.19 -3.05
CA VAL A 580 7.92 -8.51 -2.42
C VAL A 580 9.14 -8.84 -1.54
N GLY A 581 10.30 -8.31 -1.90
CA GLY A 581 11.57 -8.55 -1.25
C GLY A 581 12.35 -9.70 -1.91
N THR A 582 13.62 -9.46 -2.16
CA THR A 582 14.49 -10.38 -2.89
C THR A 582 14.61 -11.75 -2.21
N LEU A 583 14.66 -11.76 -0.88
CA LEU A 583 14.73 -13.01 -0.10
C LEU A 583 13.43 -13.82 -0.18
N THR A 584 12.28 -13.15 -0.15
CA THR A 584 10.96 -13.80 -0.29
C THR A 584 10.82 -14.48 -1.64
N VAL A 585 11.28 -13.81 -2.72
CA VAL A 585 11.31 -14.39 -4.07
C VAL A 585 12.25 -15.57 -4.12
N ALA A 586 13.44 -15.46 -3.52
CA ALA A 586 14.41 -16.57 -3.48
C ALA A 586 13.84 -17.80 -2.75
N PHE A 587 13.13 -17.63 -1.63
CA PHE A 587 12.45 -18.73 -0.94
C PHE A 587 11.28 -19.32 -1.72
N ALA A 588 10.55 -18.51 -2.47
CA ALA A 588 9.45 -19.00 -3.31
C ALA A 588 9.96 -19.89 -4.46
N ILE A 589 11.14 -19.58 -5.01
CA ILE A 589 11.78 -20.35 -6.09
C ILE A 589 12.55 -21.56 -5.54
N GLY A 590 13.27 -21.40 -4.42
CA GLY A 590 14.17 -22.41 -3.87
C GLY A 590 13.47 -23.61 -3.21
N GLY A 591 12.16 -23.55 -2.98
CA GLY A 591 11.41 -24.63 -2.35
C GLY A 591 11.76 -24.87 -0.88
N ASN A 592 11.45 -26.07 -0.37
CA ASN A 592 11.72 -26.44 1.02
C ASN A 592 13.22 -26.59 1.26
N LEU A 593 13.71 -26.03 2.37
CA LEU A 593 15.07 -26.26 2.84
C LEU A 593 15.29 -27.79 3.02
N ILE A 594 16.29 -28.31 2.34
CA ILE A 594 16.74 -29.69 2.54
C ILE A 594 17.57 -29.69 3.83
N GLU A 595 17.03 -30.23 4.91
CA GLU A 595 17.82 -30.50 6.12
C GLU A 595 18.85 -31.57 5.81
N THR A 596 20.11 -31.17 5.66
CA THR A 596 21.21 -32.13 5.56
C THR A 596 21.60 -32.55 6.97
N HIS A 597 21.40 -33.82 7.31
CA HIS A 597 21.78 -34.39 8.61
C HIS A 597 23.30 -34.65 8.75
N PHE A 598 24.10 -34.21 7.77
CA PHE A 598 25.55 -34.35 7.78
C PHE A 598 26.23 -33.01 7.49
N LYS A 599 27.40 -32.82 8.06
CA LYS A 599 28.30 -31.70 7.73
C LYS A 599 29.59 -32.27 7.12
N TYR A 600 30.02 -31.59 6.03
CA TYR A 600 31.35 -31.87 5.49
C TYR A 600 32.44 -31.31 6.45
N PRO A 601 33.68 -31.88 6.42
CA PRO A 601 34.79 -31.29 7.15
C PRO A 601 35.01 -29.82 6.78
N GLU A 602 35.47 -29.04 7.76
CA GLU A 602 35.76 -27.61 7.55
C GLU A 602 36.96 -27.45 6.63
N GLY A 603 36.80 -26.67 5.56
CA GLY A 603 37.90 -26.28 4.68
C GLY A 603 38.42 -24.89 5.04
N HIS A 604 39.72 -24.73 5.01
CA HIS A 604 40.39 -23.44 5.25
C HIS A 604 40.80 -22.85 3.88
N THR A 605 40.44 -21.57 3.66
CA THR A 605 40.92 -20.79 2.52
C THR A 605 41.36 -19.42 2.96
N MET A 606 42.24 -18.78 2.18
CA MET A 606 42.62 -17.39 2.43
C MET A 606 41.52 -16.47 1.95
N ILE A 607 41.14 -15.53 2.78
CA ILE A 607 40.26 -14.40 2.41
C ILE A 607 41.14 -13.18 2.44
N GLY A 608 41.30 -12.52 1.27
CA GLY A 608 42.21 -11.38 1.07
C GLY A 608 41.83 -10.13 1.82
#